data_b528aeacba8a262fbd1d8e60952fca98
#
_entry.id   b528aeacba8a262fbd1d8e60952fca98
#
_cell.length_a   1.000
_cell.length_b   1.000
_cell.length_c   1.000
_cell.angle_alpha   90.00
_cell.angle_beta   90.00
_cell.angle_gamma   90.00
#
_symmetry.space_group_name_H-M   'P 1'
#
loop_
_entity.id
_entity.type
_entity.pdbx_description
1 polymer ?
#
loop_
_entity_poly.entity_id
_entity_poly.type
_entity_poly.pdbx_seq_one_letter_code
_entity_poly.pdbx_strand_id
1 'polypeptide(L)'
;MTEDDFRAYVDAFNRADFDGFGRFYADDVVFELGSRKRIEGRENILAFYRQVRAHLDEHIELRGVLIGARNVAMYCRTTFTTLVDWPDYEFGATVKGDVREVETIAWYELDESGKRFTHIRGGRFKP
;
A
#
# COMPACT_ATOMS: atom_id res chain seq x y z
N MET A 1 -10.85 11.78 -7.84
CA MET A 1 -9.37 11.68 -7.70
C MET A 1 -8.74 11.80 -9.07
N THR A 2 -7.69 12.58 -9.17
CA THR A 2 -6.92 12.71 -10.41
C THR A 2 -5.72 11.76 -10.37
N GLU A 3 -5.07 11.57 -11.52
CA GLU A 3 -3.82 10.81 -11.56
C GLU A 3 -2.74 11.47 -10.69
N ASP A 4 -2.66 12.80 -10.70
CA ASP A 4 -1.71 13.55 -9.86
C ASP A 4 -1.96 13.32 -8.38
N ASP A 5 -3.23 13.27 -7.96
CA ASP A 5 -3.57 12.95 -6.57
C ASP A 5 -3.09 11.55 -6.20
N PHE A 6 -3.31 10.58 -7.08
CA PHE A 6 -2.90 9.20 -6.80
C PHE A 6 -1.38 9.07 -6.76
N ARG A 7 -0.68 9.77 -7.65
CA ARG A 7 0.80 9.80 -7.61
C ARG A 7 1.32 10.46 -6.33
N ALA A 8 0.64 11.49 -5.84
CA ALA A 8 0.99 12.11 -4.57
C ALA A 8 0.81 11.14 -3.39
N TYR A 9 -0.24 10.32 -3.43
CA TYR A 9 -0.44 9.24 -2.47
C TYR A 9 0.73 8.24 -2.48
N VAL A 10 1.12 7.77 -3.66
CA VAL A 10 2.22 6.82 -3.80
C VAL A 10 3.55 7.45 -3.34
N ASP A 11 3.80 8.71 -3.69
CA ASP A 11 5.01 9.42 -3.27
C ASP A 11 5.09 9.54 -1.75
N ALA A 12 3.98 9.89 -1.10
CA ALA A 12 3.92 9.97 0.36
C ALA A 12 4.14 8.59 1.00
N PHE A 13 3.54 7.55 0.42
CA PHE A 13 3.75 6.18 0.85
C PHE A 13 5.24 5.80 0.77
N ASN A 14 5.88 6.08 -0.35
CA ASN A 14 7.29 5.75 -0.56
C ASN A 14 8.21 6.47 0.43
N ARG A 15 7.84 7.68 0.86
CA ARG A 15 8.60 8.45 1.85
C ARG A 15 8.30 8.05 3.30
N ALA A 16 7.39 7.08 3.51
CA ALA A 16 6.88 6.75 4.84
C ALA A 16 6.26 7.97 5.56
N ASP A 17 5.64 8.84 4.79
CA ASP A 17 4.90 10.00 5.32
C ASP A 17 3.48 9.53 5.69
N PHE A 18 3.33 9.03 6.91
CA PHE A 18 2.09 8.39 7.37
C PHE A 18 0.90 9.34 7.37
N ASP A 19 1.10 10.59 7.71
CA ASP A 19 0.03 11.60 7.62
C ASP A 19 -0.29 11.90 6.16
N GLY A 20 0.75 12.03 5.33
CA GLY A 20 0.62 12.34 3.92
C GLY A 20 -0.17 11.28 3.14
N PHE A 21 0.13 10.00 3.32
CA PHE A 21 -0.64 8.97 2.62
C PHE A 21 -1.90 8.56 3.39
N GLY A 22 -1.88 8.64 4.72
CA GLY A 22 -3.01 8.25 5.55
C GLY A 22 -4.25 9.10 5.32
N ARG A 23 -4.08 10.35 4.93
CA ARG A 23 -5.21 11.26 4.63
C ARG A 23 -6.07 10.78 3.46
N PHE A 24 -5.53 9.91 2.61
CA PHE A 24 -6.27 9.35 1.48
C PHE A 24 -7.22 8.22 1.88
N TYR A 25 -7.13 7.72 3.11
CA TYR A 25 -8.01 6.65 3.60
C TYR A 25 -9.24 7.22 4.28
N ALA A 26 -10.41 6.70 3.95
CA ALA A 26 -11.61 6.95 4.76
C ALA A 26 -11.40 6.33 6.14
N ASP A 27 -12.10 6.87 7.16
CA ASP A 27 -11.93 6.38 8.54
C ASP A 27 -12.19 4.88 8.68
N ASP A 28 -13.17 4.38 7.94
CA ASP A 28 -13.63 2.98 7.96
C ASP A 28 -13.13 2.15 6.78
N VAL A 29 -12.06 2.59 6.13
CA VAL A 29 -11.49 1.90 4.97
C VAL A 29 -11.20 0.42 5.26
N VAL A 30 -11.41 -0.42 4.26
CA VAL A 30 -11.05 -1.84 4.32
C VAL A 30 -9.91 -2.10 3.35
N PHE A 31 -8.88 -2.78 3.83
CA PHE A 31 -7.69 -3.10 3.04
C PHE A 31 -7.48 -4.60 3.02
N GLU A 32 -7.44 -5.18 1.82
CA GLU A 32 -7.22 -6.60 1.63
C GLU A 32 -5.93 -6.83 0.83
N LEU A 33 -5.00 -7.58 1.43
CA LEU A 33 -3.77 -8.03 0.79
C LEU A 33 -3.95 -9.47 0.31
N GLY A 34 -4.52 -9.63 -0.87
CA GLY A 34 -4.92 -10.93 -1.39
C GLY A 34 -5.87 -11.61 -0.41
N SER A 35 -5.68 -12.91 -0.20
CA SER A 35 -6.41 -13.67 0.81
C SER A 35 -5.67 -13.78 2.15
N ARG A 36 -4.50 -13.14 2.27
CA ARG A 36 -3.60 -13.34 3.41
C ARG A 36 -3.89 -12.43 4.58
N LYS A 37 -4.39 -11.22 4.31
CA LYS A 37 -4.59 -10.24 5.36
C LYS A 37 -5.73 -9.30 5.00
N ARG A 38 -6.56 -8.99 6.00
CA ARG A 38 -7.62 -7.99 5.92
C ARG A 38 -7.45 -7.03 7.09
N ILE A 39 -7.39 -5.74 6.81
CA ILE A 39 -7.27 -4.70 7.84
C ILE A 39 -8.44 -3.74 7.69
N GLU A 40 -9.11 -3.44 8.78
CA GLU A 40 -10.23 -2.49 8.81
C GLU A 40 -9.85 -1.25 9.59
N GLY A 41 -10.14 -0.09 9.01
CA GLY A 41 -9.91 1.21 9.62
C GLY A 41 -8.56 1.82 9.30
N ARG A 42 -8.59 3.14 9.07
CA ARG A 42 -7.39 3.92 8.72
C ARG A 42 -6.27 3.74 9.76
N GLU A 43 -6.60 3.87 11.04
CA GLU A 43 -5.59 3.80 12.09
C GLU A 43 -4.91 2.44 12.17
N ASN A 44 -5.65 1.37 11.89
CA ASN A 44 -5.08 0.02 11.86
C ASN A 44 -4.18 -0.19 10.65
N ILE A 45 -4.51 0.40 9.50
CA ILE A 45 -3.63 0.35 8.32
C ILE A 45 -2.33 1.11 8.61
N LEU A 46 -2.42 2.29 9.21
CA LEU A 46 -1.24 3.08 9.55
C LEU A 46 -0.37 2.37 10.58
N ALA A 47 -0.98 1.74 11.58
CA ALA A 47 -0.24 0.94 12.58
C ALA A 47 0.51 -0.22 11.91
N PHE A 48 -0.14 -0.91 10.98
CA PHE A 48 0.49 -1.98 10.20
C PHE A 48 1.71 -1.46 9.44
N TYR A 49 1.58 -0.36 8.72
CA TYR A 49 2.68 0.18 7.94
C TYR A 49 3.79 0.80 8.79
N ARG A 50 3.48 1.37 9.95
CA ARG A 50 4.52 1.82 10.89
C ARG A 50 5.40 0.65 11.32
N GLN A 51 4.80 -0.49 11.59
CA GLN A 51 5.54 -1.69 11.95
C GLN A 51 6.38 -2.21 10.78
N VAL A 52 5.78 -2.28 9.59
CA VAL A 52 6.51 -2.70 8.39
C VAL A 52 7.71 -1.78 8.14
N ARG A 53 7.48 -0.47 8.15
CA ARG A 53 8.53 0.52 7.85
C ARG A 53 9.58 0.64 8.94
N ALA A 54 9.30 0.16 10.15
CA ALA A 54 10.33 0.05 11.18
C ALA A 54 11.40 -1.01 10.85
N HIS A 55 11.08 -1.95 9.96
CA HIS A 55 11.96 -3.05 9.59
C HIS A 55 12.38 -3.04 8.13
N LEU A 56 11.50 -2.58 7.25
CA LEU A 56 11.68 -2.65 5.79
C LEU A 56 11.56 -1.27 5.17
N ASP A 57 12.32 -1.04 4.11
CA ASP A 57 11.96 -0.04 3.12
C ASP A 57 11.02 -0.69 2.10
N GLU A 58 9.93 -0.02 1.78
CA GLU A 58 8.96 -0.48 0.78
C GLU A 58 8.78 0.63 -0.25
N HIS A 59 9.18 0.35 -1.49
CA HIS A 59 9.13 1.32 -2.57
C HIS A 59 8.26 0.84 -3.71
N ILE A 60 7.23 1.61 -4.03
CA ILE A 60 6.29 1.34 -5.12
C ILE A 60 6.73 2.10 -6.37
N GLU A 61 6.94 1.38 -7.46
CA GLU A 61 7.13 1.94 -8.80
C GLU A 61 5.84 1.76 -9.57
N LEU A 62 5.13 2.86 -9.81
CA LEU A 62 3.92 2.83 -10.63
C LEU A 62 4.26 2.52 -12.08
N ARG A 63 3.63 1.49 -12.63
CA ARG A 63 3.79 1.09 -14.03
C ARG A 63 2.54 1.33 -14.85
N GLY A 64 1.40 1.42 -14.20
CA GLY A 64 0.13 1.73 -14.84
C GLY A 64 -0.87 2.23 -13.83
N VAL A 65 -1.69 3.19 -14.21
CA VAL A 65 -2.76 3.72 -13.38
C VAL A 65 -3.93 4.08 -14.27
N LEU A 66 -5.13 3.68 -13.84
CA LEU A 66 -6.38 4.05 -14.49
C LEU A 66 -7.27 4.71 -13.45
N ILE A 67 -7.76 5.89 -13.78
CA ILE A 67 -8.65 6.66 -12.93
C ILE A 67 -10.06 6.57 -13.47
N GLY A 68 -10.98 6.01 -12.69
CA GLY A 68 -12.41 6.01 -12.97
C GLY A 68 -13.15 7.03 -12.12
N ALA A 69 -14.45 7.14 -12.32
CA ALA A 69 -15.28 8.08 -11.57
C ALA A 69 -15.31 7.74 -10.06
N ARG A 70 -15.32 6.45 -9.73
CA ARG A 70 -15.45 5.96 -8.35
C ARG A 70 -14.38 4.96 -7.98
N ASN A 71 -13.35 4.80 -8.81
CA ASN A 71 -12.32 3.80 -8.55
C ASN A 71 -11.00 4.17 -9.22
N VAL A 72 -9.93 3.52 -8.75
CA VAL A 72 -8.59 3.62 -9.31
C VAL A 72 -8.04 2.21 -9.43
N ALA A 73 -7.41 1.89 -10.55
CA ALA A 73 -6.66 0.65 -10.72
C ALA A 73 -5.18 0.97 -10.85
N MET A 74 -4.35 0.20 -10.18
CA MET A 74 -2.91 0.38 -10.17
C MET A 74 -2.22 -0.92 -10.56
N TYR A 75 -1.23 -0.82 -11.43
CA TYR A 75 -0.25 -1.85 -11.68
C TYR A 75 1.11 -1.32 -11.23
N CYS A 76 1.80 -2.07 -10.38
CA CYS A 76 3.07 -1.59 -9.83
C CYS A 76 4.05 -2.72 -9.60
N ARG A 77 5.32 -2.33 -9.47
CA ARG A 77 6.38 -3.18 -8.95
C ARG A 77 6.80 -2.62 -7.60
N THR A 78 6.83 -3.46 -6.59
CA THR A 78 7.23 -3.05 -5.24
C THR A 78 8.53 -3.73 -4.88
N THR A 79 9.49 -2.96 -4.39
CA THR A 79 10.77 -3.44 -3.88
C THR A 79 10.77 -3.32 -2.37
N PHE A 80 11.01 -4.45 -1.69
CA PHE A 80 11.16 -4.50 -0.23
C PHE A 80 12.64 -4.72 0.08
N THR A 81 13.22 -3.81 0.84
CA THR A 81 14.60 -3.94 1.32
C THR A 81 14.58 -4.03 2.84
N THR A 82 15.07 -5.13 3.39
CA THR A 82 15.07 -5.33 4.83
C THR A 82 16.24 -4.56 5.46
N LEU A 83 15.90 -3.70 6.41
CA LEU A 83 16.85 -2.85 7.14
C LEU A 83 17.19 -3.40 8.52
N VAL A 84 16.26 -4.13 9.12
CA VAL A 84 16.38 -4.74 10.44
C VAL A 84 15.83 -6.16 10.35
N ASP A 85 16.53 -7.13 10.93
CA ASP A 85 16.07 -8.52 10.97
C ASP A 85 14.65 -8.60 11.53
N TRP A 86 13.82 -9.39 10.87
CA TRP A 86 12.43 -9.59 11.29
C TRP A 86 12.06 -11.08 11.19
N PRO A 87 12.45 -11.88 12.18
CA PRO A 87 12.21 -13.32 12.14
C PRO A 87 10.73 -13.69 12.25
N ASP A 88 9.92 -12.84 12.89
CA ASP A 88 8.50 -13.11 13.13
C ASP A 88 7.58 -12.46 12.09
N TYR A 89 8.13 -11.95 10.98
CA TYR A 89 7.30 -11.30 9.98
C TYR A 89 6.28 -12.27 9.40
N GLU A 90 5.00 -11.89 9.46
CA GLU A 90 3.89 -12.76 9.04
C GLU A 90 3.94 -13.12 7.55
N PHE A 91 4.61 -12.31 6.73
CA PHE A 91 4.79 -12.57 5.29
C PHE A 91 6.11 -13.27 4.97
N GLY A 92 6.77 -13.78 5.97
CA GLY A 92 8.01 -14.54 5.83
C GLY A 92 9.19 -13.85 6.52
N ALA A 93 9.91 -14.65 7.34
CA ALA A 93 11.10 -14.17 8.03
C ALA A 93 12.08 -13.54 7.04
N THR A 94 12.72 -12.46 7.46
CA THR A 94 13.65 -11.72 6.62
C THR A 94 14.79 -11.16 7.47
N VAL A 95 15.98 -11.01 6.86
CA VAL A 95 17.15 -10.47 7.54
C VAL A 95 17.66 -9.23 6.81
N LYS A 96 18.39 -8.40 7.54
CA LYS A 96 18.97 -7.18 7.00
C LYS A 96 19.74 -7.49 5.70
N GLY A 97 19.44 -6.71 4.67
CA GLY A 97 20.05 -6.85 3.35
C GLY A 97 19.22 -7.65 2.35
N ASP A 98 18.19 -8.38 2.80
CA ASP A 98 17.29 -9.06 1.88
C ASP A 98 16.58 -8.06 1.00
N VAL A 99 16.46 -8.38 -0.29
CA VAL A 99 15.70 -7.58 -1.26
C VAL A 99 14.70 -8.51 -1.94
N ARG A 100 13.45 -8.11 -1.96
CA ARG A 100 12.38 -8.83 -2.67
C ARG A 100 11.65 -7.86 -3.58
N GLU A 101 11.33 -8.33 -4.77
CA GLU A 101 10.55 -7.56 -5.74
C GLU A 101 9.30 -8.33 -6.09
N VAL A 102 8.16 -7.65 -6.08
CA VAL A 102 6.88 -8.25 -6.43
C VAL A 102 6.12 -7.33 -7.39
N GLU A 103 5.33 -7.93 -8.27
CA GLU A 103 4.40 -7.17 -9.10
C GLU A 103 2.99 -7.37 -8.58
N THR A 104 2.26 -6.26 -8.45
CA THR A 104 0.95 -6.21 -7.81
C THR A 104 -0.03 -5.45 -8.69
N ILE A 105 -1.27 -5.92 -8.68
CA ILE A 105 -2.41 -5.16 -9.20
C ILE A 105 -3.29 -4.84 -8.00
N ALA A 106 -3.75 -3.60 -7.92
CA ALA A 106 -4.60 -3.15 -6.84
C ALA A 106 -5.80 -2.38 -7.38
N TRP A 107 -6.92 -2.54 -6.69
CA TRP A 107 -8.19 -1.89 -6.99
C TRP A 107 -8.61 -1.06 -5.78
N TYR A 108 -8.85 0.22 -6.02
CA TYR A 108 -9.24 1.19 -4.99
C TYR A 108 -10.63 1.70 -5.27
N GLU A 109 -11.54 1.60 -4.30
CA GLU A 109 -12.86 2.21 -4.38
C GLU A 109 -12.85 3.54 -3.63
N LEU A 110 -13.48 4.55 -4.22
CA LEU A 110 -13.50 5.91 -3.68
C LEU A 110 -14.82 6.19 -2.97
N ASP A 111 -14.78 7.09 -2.00
CA ASP A 111 -15.98 7.62 -1.36
C ASP A 111 -16.76 8.53 -2.31
N GLU A 112 -17.91 9.05 -1.87
CA GLU A 112 -18.76 9.93 -2.68
C GLU A 112 -18.04 11.18 -3.13
N SER A 113 -17.10 11.69 -2.32
CA SER A 113 -16.32 12.87 -2.68
C SER A 113 -15.30 12.59 -3.78
N GLY A 114 -14.97 11.33 -4.00
CA GLY A 114 -13.93 10.91 -4.94
C GLY A 114 -12.50 11.19 -4.45
N LYS A 115 -12.32 11.45 -3.15
CA LYS A 115 -11.03 11.87 -2.59
C LYS A 115 -10.39 10.86 -1.66
N ARG A 116 -11.17 9.92 -1.11
CA ARG A 116 -10.68 8.96 -0.12
C ARG A 116 -11.03 7.54 -0.52
N PHE A 117 -10.14 6.63 -0.19
CA PHE A 117 -10.32 5.20 -0.43
C PHE A 117 -11.21 4.60 0.65
N THR A 118 -12.24 3.88 0.22
CA THR A 118 -13.14 3.14 1.12
C THR A 118 -12.84 1.65 1.14
N HIS A 119 -12.29 1.12 0.05
CA HIS A 119 -11.93 -0.29 -0.03
C HIS A 119 -10.76 -0.45 -0.98
N ILE A 120 -9.75 -1.18 -0.55
CA ILE A 120 -8.55 -1.45 -1.33
C ILE A 120 -8.37 -2.96 -1.42
N ARG A 121 -8.23 -3.47 -2.64
CA ARG A 121 -7.93 -4.88 -2.90
C ARG A 121 -6.66 -4.96 -3.71
N GLY A 122 -5.64 -5.58 -3.15
CA GLY A 122 -4.38 -5.75 -3.82
C GLY A 122 -3.93 -7.20 -3.81
N GLY A 123 -3.27 -7.62 -4.87
CA GLY A 123 -2.76 -8.96 -4.95
C GLY A 123 -1.55 -9.06 -5.86
N ARG A 124 -0.62 -9.93 -5.47
CA ARG A 124 0.49 -10.30 -6.33
C ARG A 124 -0.01 -11.15 -7.47
N PHE A 125 0.48 -10.91 -8.66
CA PHE A 125 0.29 -11.85 -9.77
C PHE A 125 1.64 -12.39 -10.25
N LYS A 126 2.75 -11.81 -9.76
CA LYS A 126 4.09 -12.22 -10.15
C LYS A 126 5.05 -11.90 -9.02
N PRO A 127 5.82 -12.88 -8.53
CA PRO A 127 6.82 -12.66 -7.49
C PRO A 127 8.01 -11.87 -8.03
#